data_dce1ea8b7c3c8d86c7dc8267e671e15f
#
_entry.id   dce1ea8b7c3c8d86c7dc8267e671e15f
#
_cell.length_a   1.000
_cell.length_b   1.000
_cell.length_c   1.000
_cell.angle_alpha   90.00
_cell.angle_beta   90.00
_cell.angle_gamma   90.00
#
_symmetry.space_group_name_H-M   'P 1'
#
loop_
_entity.id
_entity.type
_entity.pdbx_description
1 polymer ?
#
loop_
_entity_poly.entity_id
_entity_poly.type
_entity_poly.pdbx_seq_one_letter_code
_entity_poly.pdbx_strand_id
1 'polypeptide(L)'
;MMNSANEWQTTLPEFLLEAETLLTKSEECLSHLHLIRNDSDAIDCMTVSLTQLAEKADSLALRAISEFSRHIQYLIANAENPLQLHDQALKALHDCLTLLAWQLELIDTRTGELTLDESEQTTLIATVTLQIPQKD
;
A
#
# COMPACT_ATOMS: atom_id res chain seq x y z
N MET A 1 -1.40 7.23 33.04
CA MET A 1 -0.94 7.71 31.72
C MET A 1 -0.15 6.63 31.01
N MET A 2 -0.54 6.29 29.79
CA MET A 2 0.18 5.32 29.00
C MET A 2 1.45 5.92 28.42
N ASN A 3 2.53 5.15 28.41
CA ASN A 3 3.74 5.57 27.74
C ASN A 3 3.85 4.89 26.38
N SER A 4 4.74 5.39 25.54
CA SER A 4 4.89 4.90 24.17
C SER A 4 5.24 3.41 24.08
N ALA A 5 6.02 2.89 25.02
CA ALA A 5 6.41 1.48 25.03
C ALA A 5 5.19 0.56 25.19
N ASN A 6 4.24 0.94 26.06
CA ASN A 6 3.02 0.16 26.24
C ASN A 6 2.13 0.22 24.99
N GLU A 7 2.05 1.38 24.34
CA GLU A 7 1.30 1.52 23.11
C GLU A 7 1.86 0.62 22.01
N TRP A 8 3.17 0.58 21.85
CA TRP A 8 3.80 -0.27 20.86
C TRP A 8 3.56 -1.74 21.13
N GLN A 9 3.56 -2.15 22.40
CA GLN A 9 3.37 -3.53 22.77
C GLN A 9 1.95 -4.04 22.50
N THR A 10 0.96 -3.15 22.53
CA THR A 10 -0.44 -3.53 22.33
C THR A 10 -0.96 -3.16 20.93
N THR A 11 -0.58 -1.99 20.44
CA THR A 11 -1.15 -1.41 19.21
C THR A 11 -0.44 -1.90 17.96
N LEU A 12 0.88 -2.06 18.02
CA LEU A 12 1.64 -2.47 16.83
C LEU A 12 1.27 -3.87 16.34
N PRO A 13 1.16 -4.91 17.21
CA PRO A 13 0.72 -6.23 16.72
C PRO A 13 -0.67 -6.19 16.09
N GLU A 14 -1.61 -5.42 16.64
CA GLU A 14 -2.94 -5.26 16.06
C GLU A 14 -2.85 -4.59 14.69
N PHE A 15 -2.02 -3.55 14.58
CA PHE A 15 -1.80 -2.88 13.30
C PHE A 15 -1.26 -3.85 12.26
N LEU A 16 -0.27 -4.68 12.63
CA LEU A 16 0.33 -5.62 11.68
C LEU A 16 -0.69 -6.62 11.14
N LEU A 17 -1.59 -7.11 12.00
CA LEU A 17 -2.66 -8.01 11.55
C LEU A 17 -3.64 -7.31 10.62
N GLU A 18 -4.04 -6.09 10.95
CA GLU A 18 -4.95 -5.32 10.11
C GLU A 18 -4.30 -4.95 8.78
N ALA A 19 -3.02 -4.57 8.81
CA ALA A 19 -2.27 -4.22 7.61
C ALA A 19 -2.15 -5.42 6.67
N GLU A 20 -1.86 -6.59 7.23
CA GLU A 20 -1.79 -7.82 6.46
C GLU A 20 -3.12 -8.13 5.78
N THR A 21 -4.23 -7.96 6.51
CA THR A 21 -5.58 -8.15 5.96
C THR A 21 -5.85 -7.19 4.82
N LEU A 22 -5.50 -5.90 4.99
CA LEU A 22 -5.72 -4.88 3.97
C LEU A 22 -4.87 -5.14 2.72
N LEU A 23 -3.63 -5.59 2.90
CA LEU A 23 -2.77 -5.95 1.78
C LEU A 23 -3.31 -7.17 1.03
N THR A 24 -3.78 -8.17 1.76
CA THR A 24 -4.39 -9.36 1.15
C THR A 24 -5.59 -8.97 0.31
N LYS A 25 -6.44 -8.07 0.81
CA LYS A 25 -7.58 -7.57 0.03
C LYS A 25 -7.11 -6.85 -1.23
N SER A 26 -6.08 -6.01 -1.12
CA SER A 26 -5.53 -5.30 -2.27
C SER A 26 -5.00 -6.27 -3.32
N GLU A 27 -4.29 -7.30 -2.89
CA GLU A 27 -3.77 -8.33 -3.78
C GLU A 27 -4.88 -9.12 -4.46
N GLU A 28 -5.95 -9.44 -3.74
CA GLU A 28 -7.11 -10.12 -4.31
C GLU A 28 -7.79 -9.26 -5.36
N CYS A 29 -7.95 -7.96 -5.08
CA CYS A 29 -8.52 -7.02 -6.04
C CYS A 29 -7.65 -6.95 -7.30
N LEU A 30 -6.34 -6.91 -7.12
CA LEU A 30 -5.40 -6.85 -8.22
C LEU A 30 -5.46 -8.12 -9.07
N SER A 31 -5.53 -9.29 -8.42
CA SER A 31 -5.69 -10.56 -9.12
C SER A 31 -6.97 -10.60 -9.93
N HIS A 32 -8.06 -10.04 -9.38
CA HIS A 32 -9.33 -9.96 -10.07
C HIS A 32 -9.22 -9.08 -11.32
N LEU A 33 -8.45 -8.00 -11.24
CA LEU A 33 -8.22 -7.12 -12.39
C LEU A 33 -7.42 -7.80 -13.51
N HIS A 34 -6.62 -8.81 -13.21
CA HIS A 34 -5.97 -9.61 -14.25
C HIS A 34 -7.00 -10.41 -15.07
N LEU A 35 -8.12 -10.76 -14.44
CA LEU A 35 -9.19 -11.53 -15.09
C LEU A 35 -10.22 -10.61 -15.73
N ILE A 36 -10.59 -9.53 -15.01
CA ILE A 36 -11.62 -8.58 -15.46
C ILE A 36 -11.05 -7.17 -15.33
N ARG A 37 -10.49 -6.67 -16.42
CA ARG A 37 -9.74 -5.40 -16.44
C ARG A 37 -10.57 -4.18 -16.07
N ASN A 38 -11.85 -4.18 -16.41
CA ASN A 38 -12.72 -3.03 -16.19
C ASN A 38 -13.61 -3.18 -14.95
N ASP A 39 -13.18 -3.97 -13.99
CA ASP A 39 -13.94 -4.14 -12.75
C ASP A 39 -13.71 -2.95 -11.83
N SER A 40 -14.64 -2.00 -11.87
CA SER A 40 -14.55 -0.78 -11.06
C SER A 40 -14.62 -1.08 -9.57
N ASP A 41 -15.35 -2.13 -9.18
CA ASP A 41 -15.45 -2.51 -7.76
C ASP A 41 -14.09 -2.98 -7.23
N ALA A 42 -13.34 -3.72 -8.04
CA ALA A 42 -12.00 -4.18 -7.64
C ALA A 42 -11.05 -2.99 -7.50
N ILE A 43 -11.13 -2.02 -8.40
CA ILE A 43 -10.30 -0.81 -8.31
C ILE A 43 -10.66 -0.01 -7.05
N ASP A 44 -11.94 0.18 -6.78
CA ASP A 44 -12.40 0.90 -5.60
C ASP A 44 -11.98 0.18 -4.32
N CYS A 45 -12.11 -1.14 -4.28
CA CYS A 45 -11.71 -1.95 -3.13
C CYS A 45 -10.20 -1.78 -2.86
N MET A 46 -9.38 -1.82 -3.91
CA MET A 46 -7.93 -1.65 -3.77
C MET A 46 -7.58 -0.26 -3.24
N THR A 47 -8.19 0.80 -3.79
CA THR A 47 -7.91 2.16 -3.34
C THR A 47 -8.38 2.39 -1.91
N VAL A 48 -9.54 1.88 -1.53
CA VAL A 48 -10.05 1.99 -0.16
C VAL A 48 -9.12 1.26 0.81
N SER A 49 -8.69 0.04 0.46
CA SER A 49 -7.79 -0.73 1.31
C SER A 49 -6.45 -0.03 1.53
N LEU A 50 -5.89 0.56 0.48
CA LEU A 50 -4.64 1.31 0.59
C LEU A 50 -4.79 2.57 1.41
N THR A 51 -5.93 3.27 1.28
CA THR A 51 -6.22 4.45 2.10
C THR A 51 -6.32 4.08 3.58
N GLN A 52 -7.01 3.00 3.89
CA GLN A 52 -7.14 2.52 5.27
C GLN A 52 -5.78 2.12 5.85
N LEU A 53 -4.95 1.45 5.04
CA LEU A 53 -3.60 1.08 5.47
C LEU A 53 -2.78 2.34 5.79
N ALA A 54 -2.85 3.36 4.94
CA ALA A 54 -2.14 4.61 5.16
C ALA A 54 -2.60 5.31 6.44
N GLU A 55 -3.91 5.36 6.67
CA GLU A 55 -4.46 5.99 7.88
C GLU A 55 -4.01 5.28 9.15
N LYS A 56 -4.01 3.95 9.13
CA LYS A 56 -3.56 3.17 10.28
C LYS A 56 -2.06 3.33 10.52
N ALA A 57 -1.27 3.38 9.45
CA ALA A 57 0.16 3.64 9.55
C ALA A 57 0.45 5.04 10.12
N ASP A 58 -0.35 6.03 9.71
CA ASP A 58 -0.22 7.39 10.26
C ASP A 58 -0.45 7.41 11.77
N SER A 59 -1.42 6.64 12.26
CA SER A 59 -1.73 6.64 13.68
C SER A 59 -0.59 6.10 14.53
N LEU A 60 0.34 5.35 13.93
CA LEU A 60 1.53 4.84 14.60
C LEU A 60 2.81 5.53 14.14
N ALA A 61 2.68 6.63 13.40
CA ALA A 61 3.80 7.40 12.87
C ALA A 61 4.74 6.59 11.96
N LEU A 62 4.20 5.57 11.30
CA LEU A 62 4.95 4.76 10.32
C LEU A 62 4.91 5.47 8.97
N ARG A 63 5.65 6.57 8.88
CA ARG A 63 5.56 7.50 7.75
C ARG A 63 5.90 6.86 6.41
N ALA A 64 6.94 6.03 6.34
CA ALA A 64 7.35 5.42 5.08
C ALA A 64 6.23 4.53 4.51
N ILE A 65 5.56 3.78 5.37
CA ILE A 65 4.43 2.92 4.97
C ILE A 65 3.24 3.79 4.54
N SER A 66 2.92 4.81 5.33
CA SER A 66 1.82 5.71 5.05
C SER A 66 2.00 6.44 3.72
N GLU A 67 3.15 7.05 3.51
CA GLU A 67 3.42 7.82 2.30
C GLU A 67 3.42 6.94 1.06
N PHE A 68 4.01 5.74 1.13
CA PHE A 68 4.05 4.83 0.02
C PHE A 68 2.64 4.35 -0.34
N SER A 69 1.85 3.96 0.67
CA SER A 69 0.47 3.51 0.46
C SER A 69 -0.39 4.61 -0.17
N ARG A 70 -0.27 5.85 0.32
CA ARG A 70 -1.01 7.00 -0.22
C ARG A 70 -0.59 7.29 -1.65
N HIS A 71 0.70 7.18 -1.94
CA HIS A 71 1.21 7.46 -3.27
C HIS A 71 0.63 6.47 -4.30
N ILE A 72 0.64 5.18 -3.94
CA ILE A 72 0.06 4.15 -4.80
C ILE A 72 -1.44 4.43 -5.01
N GLN A 73 -2.15 4.68 -3.93
CA GLN A 73 -3.59 4.98 -3.98
C GLN A 73 -3.86 6.20 -4.87
N TYR A 74 -3.06 7.25 -4.70
CA TYR A 74 -3.21 8.47 -5.48
C TYR A 74 -3.03 8.21 -6.99
N LEU A 75 -2.00 7.42 -7.35
CA LEU A 75 -1.75 7.13 -8.76
C LEU A 75 -2.89 6.34 -9.40
N ILE A 76 -3.51 5.43 -8.66
CA ILE A 76 -4.66 4.67 -9.14
C ILE A 76 -5.89 5.60 -9.25
N ALA A 77 -6.16 6.36 -8.19
CA ALA A 77 -7.33 7.24 -8.14
C ALA A 77 -7.28 8.35 -9.17
N ASN A 78 -6.07 8.82 -9.51
CA ASN A 78 -5.87 9.92 -10.46
C ASN A 78 -5.49 9.42 -11.86
N ALA A 79 -5.65 8.13 -12.13
CA ALA A 79 -5.35 7.57 -13.45
C ALA A 79 -6.29 8.16 -14.49
N GLU A 80 -5.75 8.45 -15.66
CA GLU A 80 -6.53 8.97 -16.79
C GLU A 80 -7.60 7.96 -17.20
N ASN A 81 -7.25 6.68 -17.25
CA ASN A 81 -8.16 5.60 -17.63
C ASN A 81 -8.08 4.47 -16.60
N PRO A 82 -8.70 4.63 -15.41
CA PRO A 82 -8.55 3.63 -14.35
C PRO A 82 -9.14 2.27 -14.70
N LEU A 83 -10.07 2.21 -15.66
CA LEU A 83 -10.67 0.95 -16.08
C LEU A 83 -9.93 0.31 -17.26
N GLN A 84 -8.75 0.83 -17.62
CA GLN A 84 -7.95 0.33 -18.73
C GLN A 84 -6.49 0.11 -18.32
N LEU A 85 -6.29 -0.45 -17.13
CA LEU A 85 -4.94 -0.77 -16.66
C LEU A 85 -4.44 -2.02 -17.40
N HIS A 86 -3.31 -1.88 -18.09
CA HIS A 86 -2.73 -2.98 -18.85
C HIS A 86 -1.81 -3.84 -17.98
N ASP A 87 -1.31 -4.94 -18.55
CA ASP A 87 -0.50 -5.92 -17.80
C ASP A 87 0.70 -5.31 -17.09
N GLN A 88 1.41 -4.38 -17.74
CA GLN A 88 2.58 -3.74 -17.14
C GLN A 88 2.22 -2.89 -15.94
N ALA A 89 1.08 -2.20 -16.01
CA ALA A 89 0.57 -1.42 -14.88
C ALA A 89 0.21 -2.33 -13.71
N LEU A 90 -0.49 -3.41 -13.99
CA LEU A 90 -0.88 -4.37 -12.94
C LEU A 90 0.34 -5.02 -12.29
N LYS A 91 1.37 -5.34 -13.09
CA LYS A 91 2.62 -5.90 -12.58
C LYS A 91 3.32 -4.89 -11.66
N ALA A 92 3.41 -3.63 -12.08
CA ALA A 92 4.03 -2.59 -11.27
C ALA A 92 3.31 -2.41 -9.93
N LEU A 93 1.97 -2.45 -9.94
CA LEU A 93 1.19 -2.38 -8.71
C LEU A 93 1.43 -3.61 -7.82
N HIS A 94 1.50 -4.78 -8.43
CA HIS A 94 1.81 -6.00 -7.68
C HIS A 94 3.16 -5.90 -6.98
N ASP A 95 4.17 -5.39 -7.68
CA ASP A 95 5.51 -5.21 -7.10
C ASP A 95 5.47 -4.24 -5.92
N CYS A 96 4.66 -3.18 -6.01
CA CYS A 96 4.47 -2.25 -4.89
C CYS A 96 3.85 -2.93 -3.68
N LEU A 97 2.81 -3.73 -3.88
CA LEU A 97 2.15 -4.43 -2.78
C LEU A 97 3.08 -5.46 -2.14
N THR A 98 3.91 -6.13 -2.96
CA THR A 98 4.91 -7.06 -2.46
C THR A 98 5.93 -6.35 -1.57
N LEU A 99 6.39 -5.16 -2.00
CA LEU A 99 7.32 -4.39 -1.20
C LEU A 99 6.69 -3.95 0.12
N LEU A 100 5.43 -3.52 0.11
CA LEU A 100 4.72 -3.17 1.33
C LEU A 100 4.67 -4.34 2.31
N ALA A 101 4.39 -5.53 1.81
CA ALA A 101 4.34 -6.73 2.65
C ALA A 101 5.69 -6.98 3.32
N TRP A 102 6.78 -6.83 2.55
CA TRP A 102 8.13 -6.98 3.09
C TRP A 102 8.44 -5.93 4.15
N GLN A 103 8.05 -4.68 3.89
CA GLN A 103 8.30 -3.59 4.83
C GLN A 103 7.60 -3.83 6.17
N LEU A 104 6.37 -4.34 6.14
CA LEU A 104 5.65 -4.67 7.36
C LEU A 104 6.37 -5.74 8.17
N GLU A 105 6.97 -6.71 7.50
CA GLU A 105 7.74 -7.76 8.18
C GLU A 105 9.04 -7.23 8.80
N LEU A 106 9.59 -6.15 8.25
CA LEU A 106 10.85 -5.58 8.73
C LEU A 106 10.69 -4.61 9.90
N ILE A 107 9.46 -4.26 10.26
CA ILE A 107 9.23 -3.37 11.40
C ILE A 107 9.69 -4.05 12.69
N ASP A 108 10.54 -3.35 13.47
CA ASP A 108 10.96 -3.84 14.78
C ASP A 108 9.77 -3.75 15.72
N THR A 109 9.29 -4.91 16.18
CA THR A 109 8.09 -4.97 17.03
C THR A 109 8.31 -4.38 18.42
N ARG A 110 9.57 -4.18 18.81
CA ARG A 110 9.89 -3.58 20.12
C ARG A 110 9.93 -2.06 20.07
N THR A 111 10.36 -1.49 18.95
CA THR A 111 10.57 -0.04 18.83
C THR A 111 9.66 0.61 17.82
N GLY A 112 9.04 -0.18 16.94
CA GLY A 112 8.24 0.34 15.83
C GLY A 112 9.09 0.93 14.72
N GLU A 113 10.40 0.79 14.80
CA GLU A 113 11.29 1.34 13.78
C GLU A 113 11.30 0.47 12.53
N LEU A 114 11.35 1.14 11.39
CA LEU A 114 11.52 0.51 10.10
C LEU A 114 12.81 1.07 9.49
N THR A 115 13.87 0.27 9.51
CA THR A 115 15.12 0.63 8.87
C THR A 115 15.03 0.19 7.42
N LEU A 116 14.88 1.14 6.53
CA LEU A 116 14.60 0.86 5.14
C LEU A 116 15.26 1.85 4.22
N ASP A 117 15.83 1.34 3.14
CA ASP A 117 16.29 2.18 2.04
C ASP A 117 15.06 2.48 1.17
N GLU A 118 14.66 3.75 1.14
CA GLU A 118 13.48 4.16 0.39
C GLU A 118 13.69 4.18 -1.12
N SER A 119 14.88 3.85 -1.61
CA SER A 119 15.17 3.86 -3.04
C SER A 119 14.30 2.88 -3.81
N GLU A 120 13.97 1.72 -3.24
CA GLU A 120 13.09 0.76 -3.88
C GLU A 120 11.68 1.31 -4.04
N GLN A 121 11.16 2.00 -3.01
CA GLN A 121 9.86 2.67 -3.11
C GLN A 121 9.86 3.69 -4.23
N THR A 122 10.88 4.52 -4.28
CA THR A 122 11.01 5.56 -5.30
C THR A 122 11.04 4.95 -6.71
N THR A 123 11.80 3.88 -6.88
CA THR A 123 11.92 3.20 -8.18
C THR A 123 10.58 2.60 -8.61
N LEU A 124 9.87 1.94 -7.69
CA LEU A 124 8.58 1.34 -8.02
C LEU A 124 7.52 2.39 -8.32
N ILE A 125 7.50 3.49 -7.57
CA ILE A 125 6.57 4.60 -7.85
C ILE A 125 6.84 5.19 -9.23
N ALA A 126 8.11 5.36 -9.59
CA ALA A 126 8.45 5.85 -10.93
C ALA A 126 7.93 4.90 -12.01
N THR A 127 8.05 3.59 -11.79
CA THR A 127 7.56 2.59 -12.73
C THR A 127 6.02 2.67 -12.85
N VAL A 128 5.31 2.75 -11.73
CA VAL A 128 3.85 2.89 -11.75
C VAL A 128 3.45 4.16 -12.48
N THR A 129 4.13 5.26 -12.22
CA THR A 129 3.84 6.55 -12.86
C THR A 129 3.98 6.45 -14.38
N LEU A 130 4.99 5.73 -14.86
CA LEU A 130 5.18 5.52 -16.29
C LEU A 130 4.08 4.64 -16.91
N GLN A 131 3.58 3.68 -16.15
CA GLN A 131 2.62 2.69 -16.66
C GLN A 131 1.17 3.13 -16.51
N ILE A 132 0.90 4.10 -15.62
CA ILE A 132 -0.46 4.60 -15.37
C ILE A 132 -0.50 6.11 -15.67
N PRO A 133 -0.90 6.50 -16.89
CA PRO A 133 -1.01 7.93 -17.22
C PRO A 133 -1.98 8.62 -16.26
N GLN A 134 -1.57 9.81 -15.83
CA GLN A 134 -2.32 10.58 -14.84
C GLN A 134 -3.16 11.67 -15.53
N LYS A 135 -4.28 12.00 -14.89
CA LYS A 135 -5.10 13.13 -15.33
C LYS A 135 -4.32 14.44 -15.19
N ASP A 136 -4.55 15.35 -16.10
CA ASP A 136 -3.97 16.70 -16.05
C ASP A 136 -4.59 17.55 -14.92
#